data_7308d69acf857243fc74f401e0049d61
#
_entry.id   7308d69acf857243fc74f401e0049d61
#
_cell.length_a   1.000
_cell.length_b   1.000
_cell.length_c   1.000
_cell.angle_alpha   90.00
_cell.angle_beta   90.00
_cell.angle_gamma   90.00
#
_symmetry.space_group_name_H-M   'P 1'
#
loop_
_entity.id
_entity.type
_entity.pdbx_description
1 polymer ?
#
loop_
_entity_poly.entity_id
_entity_poly.type
_entity_poly.pdbx_seq_one_letter_code
_entity_poly.pdbx_strand_id
1 'polypeptide(L)'
;MHSYANSPFLPAWDGLPYRYVRVDGAVYDAGGNLWVLNSAYPAYQASGSGGLHILVRESGEWFSPGYADLKPAPTLNKIFFTGDNMVWINAERAIYGIFVLDYNGSLEDTSDDRTRWISSFTDQDGINLNVFTVHCITEDLNNRLWIGTNMGPLMLASYRSVFDETPVFFRVKIPRDDGTNEADYLLGNSRVYCIAVDGANRKWMGTRNDGLYLLSPDGTETIHHFTKENSPLPSNEVWSVAI
;
A
#
# COMPACT_ATOMS: atom_id res chain seq x y z
N MET A 1 -8.40 28.62 -10.92
CA MET A 1 -6.94 28.41 -10.76
C MET A 1 -6.65 28.40 -9.27
N HIS A 2 -6.39 27.22 -8.68
CA HIS A 2 -6.10 27.14 -7.25
C HIS A 2 -4.71 27.74 -7.02
N SER A 3 -4.64 28.82 -6.26
CA SER A 3 -3.36 29.44 -5.90
C SER A 3 -2.76 28.74 -4.67
N TYR A 4 -1.46 28.83 -4.47
CA TYR A 4 -0.78 28.37 -3.27
C TYR A 4 -1.43 28.89 -1.97
N ALA A 5 -2.00 30.08 -2.01
CA ALA A 5 -2.63 30.71 -0.85
C ALA A 5 -3.90 30.00 -0.37
N ASN A 6 -4.54 29.19 -1.23
CA ASN A 6 -5.78 28.45 -0.93
C ASN A 6 -5.55 26.93 -0.88
N SER A 7 -4.29 26.48 -0.89
CA SER A 7 -3.96 25.07 -0.78
C SER A 7 -3.94 24.64 0.68
N PRO A 8 -4.51 23.46 1.04
CA PRO A 8 -4.42 22.90 2.38
C PRO A 8 -3.04 22.33 2.70
N PHE A 9 -2.13 22.29 1.71
CA PHE A 9 -0.85 21.59 1.82
C PHE A 9 0.09 22.27 2.79
N LEU A 10 0.71 21.46 3.63
CA LEU A 10 1.76 21.89 4.55
C LEU A 10 3.12 21.95 3.85
N PRO A 11 4.02 22.84 4.27
CA PRO A 11 5.39 22.82 3.80
C PRO A 11 6.07 21.48 4.09
N ALA A 12 6.91 21.03 3.19
CA ALA A 12 7.63 19.76 3.34
C ALA A 12 8.57 19.73 4.55
N TRP A 13 8.99 20.90 5.02
CA TRP A 13 9.90 21.07 6.15
C TRP A 13 9.53 22.32 6.95
N ASP A 14 9.67 22.25 8.27
CA ASP A 14 9.41 23.37 9.16
C ASP A 14 10.30 24.59 8.80
N GLY A 15 9.66 25.77 8.76
CA GLY A 15 10.31 27.02 8.40
C GLY A 15 10.57 27.23 6.89
N LEU A 16 10.21 26.25 6.03
CA LEU A 16 10.27 26.47 4.59
C LEU A 16 9.03 27.20 4.06
N PRO A 17 9.18 28.02 3.02
CA PRO A 17 8.01 28.60 2.34
C PRO A 17 7.12 27.54 1.72
N TYR A 18 5.84 27.80 1.57
CA TYR A 18 4.85 26.90 0.95
C TYR A 18 5.20 26.39 -0.46
N ARG A 19 6.11 27.06 -1.16
CA ARG A 19 6.63 26.57 -2.45
C ARG A 19 7.38 25.23 -2.40
N TYR A 20 7.73 24.75 -1.21
CA TYR A 20 8.41 23.48 -0.99
C TYR A 20 7.46 22.43 -0.40
N VAL A 21 6.26 22.33 -0.96
CA VAL A 21 5.29 21.30 -0.61
C VAL A 21 5.78 19.95 -1.14
N ARG A 22 5.71 18.91 -0.31
CA ARG A 22 5.99 17.54 -0.71
C ARG A 22 4.67 16.81 -0.95
N VAL A 23 4.48 16.33 -2.17
CA VAL A 23 3.39 15.43 -2.55
C VAL A 23 3.99 14.05 -2.77
N ASP A 24 3.57 13.08 -1.96
CA ASP A 24 4.08 11.71 -2.01
C ASP A 24 3.22 10.79 -2.87
N GLY A 25 1.93 11.08 -2.97
CA GLY A 25 1.00 10.34 -3.79
C GLY A 25 -0.21 11.18 -4.18
N ALA A 26 -0.73 10.92 -5.37
CA ALA A 26 -1.97 11.53 -5.85
C ALA A 26 -2.71 10.52 -6.71
N VAL A 27 -4.01 10.34 -6.47
CA VAL A 27 -4.84 9.38 -7.20
C VAL A 27 -6.29 9.86 -7.23
N TYR A 28 -7.00 9.52 -8.30
CA TYR A 28 -8.44 9.74 -8.38
C TYR A 28 -9.19 8.52 -7.88
N ASP A 29 -10.23 8.75 -7.06
CA ASP A 29 -11.20 7.71 -6.74
C ASP A 29 -12.20 7.48 -7.89
N ALA A 30 -13.09 6.50 -7.73
CA ALA A 30 -14.11 6.18 -8.72
C ALA A 30 -15.12 7.34 -8.95
N GLY A 31 -15.31 8.22 -7.97
CA GLY A 31 -16.13 9.43 -8.06
C GLY A 31 -15.44 10.58 -8.79
N GLY A 32 -14.14 10.45 -9.06
CA GLY A 32 -13.30 11.48 -9.68
C GLY A 32 -12.80 12.54 -8.71
N ASN A 33 -12.86 12.31 -7.40
CA ASN A 33 -12.20 13.14 -6.41
C ASN A 33 -10.70 12.87 -6.40
N LEU A 34 -9.91 13.93 -6.26
CA LEU A 34 -8.45 13.80 -6.22
C LEU A 34 -7.95 13.68 -4.78
N TRP A 35 -7.41 12.53 -4.44
CA TRP A 35 -6.79 12.26 -3.15
C TRP A 35 -5.29 12.52 -3.22
N VAL A 36 -4.77 13.29 -2.26
CA VAL A 36 -3.38 13.73 -2.24
C VAL A 36 -2.76 13.46 -0.88
N LEU A 37 -1.58 12.85 -0.90
CA LEU A 37 -0.75 12.69 0.29
C LEU A 37 0.29 13.82 0.33
N ASN A 38 0.27 14.57 1.41
CA ASN A 38 1.22 15.64 1.67
C ASN A 38 1.94 15.38 3.01
N SER A 39 3.06 14.70 2.95
CA SER A 39 3.88 14.44 4.13
C SER A 39 4.62 15.69 4.57
N ALA A 40 4.54 15.99 5.87
CA ALA A 40 5.32 17.05 6.50
C ALA A 40 6.28 16.46 7.53
N TYR A 41 7.49 17.00 7.60
CA TYR A 41 8.48 16.60 8.58
C TYR A 41 8.91 17.82 9.43
N PRO A 42 8.92 17.72 10.75
CA PRO A 42 8.46 16.60 11.56
C PRO A 42 6.92 16.48 11.61
N ALA A 43 6.45 15.24 11.75
CA ALA A 43 5.02 14.89 11.69
C ALA A 43 4.12 15.58 12.70
N TYR A 44 4.67 15.98 13.86
CA TYR A 44 3.89 16.64 14.91
C TYR A 44 3.36 18.02 14.49
N GLN A 45 3.85 18.57 13.41
CA GLN A 45 3.38 19.84 12.86
C GLN A 45 2.25 19.68 11.84
N ALA A 46 1.92 18.44 11.45
CA ALA A 46 0.75 18.15 10.66
C ALA A 46 -0.50 18.52 11.48
N SER A 47 -0.81 19.81 11.52
CA SER A 47 -1.94 20.33 12.26
C SER A 47 -3.25 19.77 11.70
N GLY A 48 -3.76 18.73 12.32
CA GLY A 48 -5.12 18.28 12.16
C GLY A 48 -5.41 17.33 10.99
N SER A 49 -4.82 17.49 9.81
CA SER A 49 -5.20 16.74 8.60
C SER A 49 -4.49 15.40 8.41
N GLY A 50 -3.41 15.13 9.16
CA GLY A 50 -2.62 13.90 8.99
C GLY A 50 -1.95 13.76 7.61
N GLY A 51 -1.90 14.83 6.81
CA GLY A 51 -1.28 14.82 5.48
C GLY A 51 -2.14 14.20 4.37
N LEU A 52 -3.41 13.96 4.61
CA LEU A 52 -4.38 13.53 3.59
C LEU A 52 -5.30 14.70 3.23
N HIS A 53 -5.38 14.99 1.94
CA HIS A 53 -6.24 16.04 1.39
C HIS A 53 -7.00 15.51 0.19
N ILE A 54 -8.24 15.91 0.05
CA ILE A 54 -9.16 15.47 -1.01
C ILE A 54 -9.71 16.70 -1.71
N LEU A 55 -9.48 16.83 -3.01
CA LEU A 55 -10.19 17.81 -3.84
C LEU A 55 -11.49 17.18 -4.31
N VAL A 56 -12.59 17.62 -3.75
CA VAL A 56 -13.92 17.11 -4.07
C VAL A 56 -14.30 17.60 -5.47
N ARG A 57 -14.60 16.67 -6.37
CA ARG A 57 -14.89 16.99 -7.78
C ARG A 57 -16.11 17.87 -7.94
N GLU A 58 -17.16 17.60 -7.16
CA GLU A 58 -18.45 18.27 -7.30
C GLU A 58 -18.38 19.74 -6.85
N SER A 59 -17.81 19.99 -5.68
CA SER A 59 -17.69 21.36 -5.12
C SER A 59 -16.47 22.11 -5.64
N GLY A 60 -15.42 21.40 -6.07
CA GLY A 60 -14.12 21.98 -6.40
C GLY A 60 -13.36 22.47 -5.17
N GLU A 61 -13.79 22.08 -3.98
CA GLU A 61 -13.18 22.48 -2.71
C GLU A 61 -12.29 21.38 -2.12
N TRP A 62 -11.33 21.80 -1.30
CA TRP A 62 -10.47 20.88 -0.58
C TRP A 62 -11.10 20.47 0.74
N PHE A 63 -11.18 19.16 0.96
CA PHE A 63 -11.53 18.53 2.22
C PHE A 63 -10.28 17.87 2.83
N SER A 64 -10.09 18.03 4.14
CA SER A 64 -8.92 17.47 4.85
C SER A 64 -9.41 16.74 6.10
N PRO A 65 -9.72 15.43 5.99
CA PRO A 65 -10.18 14.66 7.12
C PRO A 65 -9.08 14.51 8.17
N GLY A 66 -9.40 14.83 9.41
CA GLY A 66 -8.44 14.83 10.51
C GLY A 66 -8.36 13.52 11.26
N TYR A 67 -8.23 12.37 10.58
CA TYR A 67 -8.18 11.05 11.23
C TYR A 67 -7.05 10.92 12.25
N ALA A 68 -7.42 10.57 13.48
CA ALA A 68 -6.47 10.45 14.58
C ALA A 68 -5.41 9.37 14.31
N ASP A 69 -5.81 8.28 13.68
CA ASP A 69 -4.93 7.15 13.35
C ASP A 69 -3.87 7.51 12.29
N LEU A 70 -4.15 8.51 11.45
CA LEU A 70 -3.22 8.93 10.41
C LEU A 70 -2.20 9.97 10.89
N LYS A 71 -2.53 10.75 11.92
CA LYS A 71 -1.71 11.87 12.43
C LYS A 71 -0.27 11.48 12.84
N PRO A 72 -0.03 10.30 13.43
CA PRO A 72 1.34 9.93 13.83
C PRO A 72 2.28 9.61 12.67
N ALA A 73 1.76 9.37 11.45
CA ALA A 73 2.56 8.92 10.32
C ALA A 73 3.32 10.07 9.67
N PRO A 74 4.66 10.15 9.81
CA PRO A 74 5.44 11.27 9.30
C PRO A 74 5.65 11.23 7.79
N THR A 75 5.48 10.06 7.17
CA THR A 75 5.72 9.86 5.75
C THR A 75 4.71 8.89 5.19
N LEU A 76 3.73 9.42 4.48
CA LEU A 76 2.78 8.66 3.68
C LEU A 76 3.40 8.44 2.29
N ASN A 77 3.13 7.31 1.65
CA ASN A 77 3.79 7.00 0.38
C ASN A 77 2.80 6.82 -0.77
N LYS A 78 1.93 5.83 -0.69
CA LYS A 78 0.99 5.51 -1.78
C LYS A 78 -0.42 5.37 -1.25
N ILE A 79 -1.39 5.71 -2.11
CA ILE A 79 -2.82 5.45 -1.90
C ILE A 79 -3.23 4.34 -2.85
N PHE A 80 -4.00 3.41 -2.35
CA PHE A 80 -4.64 2.36 -3.12
C PHE A 80 -6.13 2.30 -2.76
N PHE A 81 -6.99 2.11 -3.75
CA PHE A 81 -8.42 1.87 -3.57
C PHE A 81 -8.75 0.43 -3.92
N THR A 82 -9.54 -0.23 -3.08
CA THR A 82 -10.16 -1.51 -3.44
C THR A 82 -11.35 -1.29 -4.37
N GLY A 83 -11.83 -2.35 -5.01
CA GLY A 83 -12.98 -2.29 -5.91
C GLY A 83 -14.27 -1.75 -5.26
N ASP A 84 -14.39 -1.83 -3.93
CA ASP A 84 -15.49 -1.24 -3.16
C ASP A 84 -15.13 0.10 -2.47
N ASN A 85 -14.09 0.77 -2.96
CA ASN A 85 -13.63 2.09 -2.53
C ASN A 85 -13.05 2.19 -1.11
N MET A 86 -12.67 1.10 -0.45
CA MET A 86 -11.85 1.24 0.75
C MET A 86 -10.46 1.80 0.40
N VAL A 87 -9.96 2.68 1.24
CA VAL A 87 -8.70 3.40 1.04
C VAL A 87 -7.59 2.76 1.87
N TRP A 88 -6.46 2.50 1.23
CA TRP A 88 -5.27 1.93 1.84
C TRP A 88 -4.09 2.86 1.60
N ILE A 89 -3.47 3.33 2.67
CA ILE A 89 -2.33 4.24 2.59
C ILE A 89 -1.16 3.61 3.35
N ASN A 90 -0.08 3.32 2.64
CA ASN A 90 1.12 2.84 3.31
C ASN A 90 1.97 4.02 3.81
N ALA A 91 2.59 3.84 4.98
CA ALA A 91 3.54 4.77 5.56
C ALA A 91 4.92 4.13 5.68
N GLU A 92 5.94 4.96 5.46
CA GLU A 92 7.35 4.57 5.54
C GLU A 92 8.07 5.49 6.53
N ARG A 93 9.25 5.05 7.00
CA ARG A 93 10.13 5.76 7.95
C ARG A 93 9.46 6.01 9.30
N ALA A 94 10.23 5.94 10.36
CA ALA A 94 9.88 6.17 11.76
C ALA A 94 8.63 5.41 12.28
N ILE A 95 7.50 5.44 11.57
CA ILE A 95 6.29 4.68 11.87
C ILE A 95 5.91 3.92 10.61
N TYR A 96 6.10 2.62 10.63
CA TYR A 96 5.75 1.72 9.52
C TYR A 96 4.34 1.20 9.71
N GLY A 97 3.61 1.07 8.62
CA GLY A 97 2.28 0.47 8.67
C GLY A 97 1.42 0.83 7.48
N ILE A 98 0.17 0.45 7.62
CA ILE A 98 -0.88 0.74 6.66
C ILE A 98 -2.03 1.41 7.41
N PHE A 99 -2.42 2.58 6.93
CA PHE A 99 -3.69 3.19 7.32
C PHE A 99 -4.78 2.66 6.38
N VAL A 100 -5.89 2.20 6.95
CA VAL A 100 -7.06 1.74 6.21
C VAL A 100 -8.26 2.59 6.61
N LEU A 101 -9.01 3.02 5.61
CA LEU A 101 -10.23 3.80 5.75
C LEU A 101 -11.36 3.18 4.92
N ASP A 102 -12.47 2.93 5.57
CA ASP A 102 -13.76 2.67 4.96
C ASP A 102 -14.63 3.91 5.22
N TYR A 103 -14.76 4.78 4.21
CA TYR A 103 -15.48 6.05 4.34
C TYR A 103 -16.97 5.94 3.97
N ASN A 104 -17.48 4.73 3.88
CA ASN A 104 -18.90 4.40 3.65
C ASN A 104 -19.57 5.19 2.51
N GLY A 105 -18.76 5.66 1.54
CA GLY A 105 -19.21 6.41 0.36
C GLY A 105 -19.53 7.90 0.59
N SER A 106 -19.36 8.40 1.81
CA SER A 106 -19.52 9.83 2.18
C SER A 106 -18.17 10.44 2.51
N LEU A 107 -17.75 11.48 1.79
CA LEU A 107 -16.45 12.12 2.03
C LEU A 107 -16.47 13.15 3.15
N GLU A 108 -17.58 13.86 3.31
CA GLU A 108 -17.70 15.02 4.22
C GLU A 108 -18.26 14.62 5.58
N ASP A 109 -19.06 13.56 5.66
CA ASP A 109 -19.53 13.00 6.92
C ASP A 109 -18.58 11.90 7.38
N THR A 110 -17.70 12.22 8.30
CA THR A 110 -16.75 11.28 8.88
C THR A 110 -17.26 10.55 10.11
N SER A 111 -18.54 10.71 10.46
CA SER A 111 -19.09 10.15 11.70
C SER A 111 -19.30 8.63 11.64
N ASP A 112 -19.47 8.09 10.45
CA ASP A 112 -19.66 6.65 10.17
C ASP A 112 -18.40 5.99 9.56
N ASP A 113 -17.34 6.74 9.42
CA ASP A 113 -16.07 6.23 8.92
C ASP A 113 -15.45 5.20 9.87
N ARG A 114 -14.87 4.17 9.28
CA ARG A 114 -14.08 3.18 10.00
C ARG A 114 -12.62 3.33 9.63
N THR A 115 -11.78 3.57 10.61
CA THR A 115 -10.33 3.66 10.40
C THR A 115 -9.57 2.58 11.17
N ARG A 116 -8.44 2.16 10.64
CA ARG A 116 -7.50 1.30 11.34
C ARG A 116 -6.07 1.57 10.91
N TRP A 117 -5.19 1.61 11.91
CA TRP A 117 -3.74 1.57 11.69
C TRP A 117 -3.21 0.16 11.90
N ILE A 118 -2.55 -0.40 10.90
CA ILE A 118 -1.95 -1.74 10.94
C ILE A 118 -0.43 -1.56 11.01
N SER A 119 0.16 -1.96 12.13
CA SER A 119 1.62 -1.97 12.33
C SER A 119 2.13 -3.35 12.76
N SER A 120 1.23 -4.30 12.95
CA SER A 120 1.54 -5.69 13.31
C SER A 120 0.89 -6.63 12.30
N PHE A 121 1.65 -7.58 11.81
CA PHE A 121 1.23 -8.52 10.76
C PHE A 121 1.37 -9.94 11.29
N THR A 122 0.25 -10.58 11.59
CA THR A 122 0.22 -11.97 12.05
C THR A 122 -0.15 -12.88 10.89
N ASP A 123 0.63 -13.93 10.66
CA ASP A 123 0.34 -14.89 9.59
C ASP A 123 -0.65 -15.98 10.02
N GLN A 124 -0.98 -16.89 9.10
CA GLN A 124 -1.92 -18.00 9.31
C GLN A 124 -1.44 -19.02 10.34
N ASP A 125 -0.17 -19.01 10.69
CA ASP A 125 0.43 -19.89 11.71
C ASP A 125 0.51 -19.19 13.08
N GLY A 126 -0.05 -17.98 13.20
CA GLY A 126 -0.04 -17.17 14.42
C GLY A 126 1.30 -16.47 14.68
N ILE A 127 2.18 -16.43 13.68
CA ILE A 127 3.50 -15.81 13.81
C ILE A 127 3.39 -14.31 13.52
N ASN A 128 3.87 -13.49 14.45
CA ASN A 128 4.00 -12.06 14.20
C ASN A 128 5.24 -11.79 13.34
N LEU A 129 5.01 -11.25 12.15
CA LEU A 129 6.02 -11.02 11.14
C LEU A 129 6.75 -9.69 11.37
N ASN A 130 8.07 -9.69 11.19
CA ASN A 130 8.88 -8.46 11.26
C ASN A 130 8.76 -7.63 9.97
N VAL A 131 7.56 -7.16 9.67
CA VAL A 131 7.30 -6.27 8.54
C VAL A 131 7.62 -4.84 8.97
N PHE A 132 8.67 -4.27 8.40
CA PHE A 132 9.07 -2.88 8.64
C PHE A 132 8.94 -2.00 7.39
N THR A 133 8.46 -2.55 6.28
CA THR A 133 8.23 -1.82 5.04
C THR A 133 7.13 -2.49 4.22
N VAL A 134 6.18 -1.69 3.78
CA VAL A 134 5.15 -2.05 2.79
C VAL A 134 5.43 -1.23 1.54
N HIS A 135 5.73 -1.88 0.42
CA HIS A 135 6.12 -1.21 -0.82
C HIS A 135 4.96 -1.02 -1.80
N CYS A 136 4.06 -1.97 -1.84
CA CYS A 136 2.91 -1.93 -2.75
C CYS A 136 1.73 -2.71 -2.19
N ILE A 137 0.55 -2.35 -2.67
CA ILE A 137 -0.72 -3.04 -2.41
C ILE A 137 -1.43 -3.16 -3.75
N THR A 138 -2.00 -4.31 -4.05
CA THR A 138 -2.82 -4.52 -5.24
C THR A 138 -3.94 -5.51 -4.94
N GLU A 139 -5.08 -5.35 -5.58
CA GLU A 139 -6.21 -6.27 -5.52
C GLU A 139 -6.16 -7.24 -6.71
N ASP A 140 -6.45 -8.51 -6.47
CA ASP A 140 -6.55 -9.49 -7.53
C ASP A 140 -8.03 -9.66 -8.00
N LEU A 141 -8.23 -10.39 -9.10
CA LEU A 141 -9.56 -10.57 -9.70
C LEU A 141 -10.52 -11.41 -8.82
N ASN A 142 -10.04 -11.94 -7.70
CA ASN A 142 -10.83 -12.64 -6.68
C ASN A 142 -11.05 -11.77 -5.43
N ASN A 143 -10.83 -10.44 -5.52
CA ASN A 143 -10.96 -9.47 -4.43
C ASN A 143 -10.05 -9.78 -3.22
N ARG A 144 -8.90 -10.41 -3.46
CA ARG A 144 -7.86 -10.60 -2.43
C ARG A 144 -6.82 -9.49 -2.58
N LEU A 145 -6.34 -8.97 -1.45
CA LEU A 145 -5.23 -8.02 -1.47
C LEU A 145 -3.89 -8.74 -1.37
N TRP A 146 -3.00 -8.35 -2.26
CA TRP A 146 -1.59 -8.73 -2.25
C TRP A 146 -0.75 -7.53 -1.82
N ILE A 147 0.09 -7.73 -0.82
CA ILE A 147 0.88 -6.69 -0.17
C ILE A 147 2.35 -7.05 -0.30
N GLY A 148 3.11 -6.24 -1.04
CA GLY A 148 4.56 -6.42 -1.19
C GLY A 148 5.31 -5.83 0.01
N THR A 149 6.10 -6.67 0.69
CA THR A 149 6.81 -6.30 1.91
C THR A 149 8.30 -6.66 1.86
N ASN A 150 9.02 -6.33 2.94
CA ASN A 150 10.39 -6.83 3.16
C ASN A 150 10.47 -8.32 3.50
N MET A 151 9.35 -8.97 3.79
CA MET A 151 9.24 -10.39 4.15
C MET A 151 8.55 -11.22 3.06
N GLY A 152 8.62 -10.77 1.80
CA GLY A 152 7.87 -11.35 0.68
C GLY A 152 6.48 -10.76 0.55
N PRO A 153 5.63 -11.37 -0.31
CA PRO A 153 4.25 -10.98 -0.44
C PRO A 153 3.40 -11.53 0.70
N LEU A 154 2.50 -10.69 1.20
CA LEU A 154 1.42 -11.10 2.10
C LEU A 154 0.10 -11.01 1.35
N MET A 155 -0.88 -11.81 1.74
CA MET A 155 -2.21 -11.82 1.14
C MET A 155 -3.28 -11.71 2.22
N LEU A 156 -4.27 -10.83 2.01
CA LEU A 156 -5.54 -10.84 2.75
C LEU A 156 -6.61 -11.50 1.88
N ALA A 157 -7.24 -12.55 2.40
CA ALA A 157 -8.31 -13.25 1.69
C ALA A 157 -9.57 -12.39 1.51
N SER A 158 -9.79 -11.46 2.42
CA SER A 158 -10.80 -10.41 2.33
C SER A 158 -10.23 -9.14 2.94
N TYR A 159 -10.25 -8.05 2.20
CA TYR A 159 -9.77 -6.77 2.70
C TYR A 159 -10.63 -6.20 3.85
N ARG A 160 -11.90 -6.61 3.95
CA ARG A 160 -12.77 -6.21 5.07
C ARG A 160 -12.38 -6.85 6.40
N SER A 161 -11.70 -8.00 6.37
CA SER A 161 -11.19 -8.66 7.59
C SER A 161 -10.12 -7.85 8.32
N VAL A 162 -9.63 -6.80 7.69
CA VAL A 162 -8.72 -5.85 8.35
C VAL A 162 -9.32 -5.20 9.59
N PHE A 163 -10.64 -5.12 9.69
CA PHE A 163 -11.35 -4.59 10.85
C PHE A 163 -11.67 -5.64 11.92
N ASP A 164 -11.32 -6.92 11.70
CA ASP A 164 -11.42 -7.96 12.72
C ASP A 164 -10.42 -7.69 13.85
N GLU A 165 -10.63 -8.30 15.02
CA GLU A 165 -9.77 -8.12 16.18
C GLU A 165 -8.30 -8.44 15.84
N THR A 166 -8.06 -9.56 15.14
CA THR A 166 -6.73 -9.96 14.68
C THR A 166 -6.79 -10.33 13.19
N PRO A 167 -6.49 -9.42 12.27
CA PRO A 167 -6.44 -9.73 10.85
C PRO A 167 -5.29 -10.69 10.54
N VAL A 168 -5.56 -11.69 9.71
CA VAL A 168 -4.58 -12.71 9.30
C VAL A 168 -4.04 -12.39 7.92
N PHE A 169 -2.72 -12.22 7.83
CA PHE A 169 -1.98 -11.98 6.59
C PHE A 169 -1.34 -13.26 6.10
N PHE A 170 -1.93 -13.89 5.11
CA PHE A 170 -1.48 -15.17 4.60
C PHE A 170 -0.14 -15.04 3.87
N ARG A 171 0.76 -15.97 4.16
CA ARG A 171 1.97 -16.22 3.39
C ARG A 171 1.74 -17.48 2.55
N VAL A 172 1.90 -17.35 1.22
CA VAL A 172 1.75 -18.50 0.32
C VAL A 172 2.86 -19.52 0.63
N LYS A 173 2.47 -20.75 0.90
CA LYS A 173 3.39 -21.87 1.17
C LYS A 173 3.65 -22.63 -0.12
N ILE A 174 4.91 -22.83 -0.46
CA ILE A 174 5.39 -23.60 -1.61
C ILE A 174 5.93 -24.92 -1.08
N PRO A 175 5.28 -26.07 -1.34
CA PRO A 175 5.80 -27.38 -0.93
C PRO A 175 7.19 -27.61 -1.49
N ARG A 176 8.08 -28.19 -0.68
CA ARG A 176 9.39 -28.63 -1.16
C ARG A 176 9.25 -29.97 -1.86
N ASP A 177 9.83 -30.08 -3.05
CA ASP A 177 9.89 -31.31 -3.83
C ASP A 177 11.16 -32.12 -3.48
N ASP A 178 11.44 -32.28 -2.18
CA ASP A 178 12.65 -32.94 -1.66
C ASP A 178 12.32 -34.20 -0.85
N GLY A 179 11.06 -34.65 -0.90
CA GLY A 179 10.57 -35.82 -0.15
C GLY A 179 10.31 -35.53 1.34
N THR A 180 10.49 -34.30 1.81
CA THR A 180 10.01 -33.83 3.10
C THR A 180 8.55 -33.35 2.98
N ASN A 181 7.85 -33.27 4.10
CA ASN A 181 6.52 -32.65 4.12
C ASN A 181 6.60 -31.17 4.56
N GLU A 182 7.69 -30.50 4.16
CA GLU A 182 7.98 -29.10 4.48
C GLU A 182 7.60 -28.18 3.31
N ALA A 183 7.39 -26.90 3.62
CA ALA A 183 7.13 -25.86 2.64
C ALA A 183 7.95 -24.60 2.93
N ASP A 184 8.39 -23.94 1.88
CA ASP A 184 8.96 -22.61 1.95
C ASP A 184 7.85 -21.55 1.76
N TYR A 185 8.12 -20.34 2.18
CA TYR A 185 7.21 -19.24 1.89
C TYR A 185 7.59 -18.57 0.56
N LEU A 186 6.60 -18.29 -0.27
CA LEU A 186 6.77 -17.57 -1.53
C LEU A 186 7.58 -16.29 -1.32
N LEU A 187 8.75 -16.21 -1.98
CA LEU A 187 9.65 -15.05 -1.90
C LEU A 187 9.92 -14.57 -0.47
N GLY A 188 9.90 -15.48 0.52
CA GLY A 188 9.93 -15.17 1.95
C GLY A 188 11.19 -14.43 2.44
N ASN A 189 12.27 -14.46 1.65
CA ASN A 189 13.53 -13.75 1.91
C ASN A 189 13.76 -12.56 0.96
N SER A 190 12.80 -12.26 0.07
CA SER A 190 12.93 -11.24 -0.94
C SER A 190 12.04 -10.03 -0.62
N ARG A 191 12.55 -8.83 -0.81
CA ARG A 191 11.73 -7.62 -0.77
C ARG A 191 10.95 -7.49 -2.06
N VAL A 192 9.62 -7.45 -1.96
CA VAL A 192 8.72 -7.27 -3.10
C VAL A 192 8.36 -5.78 -3.24
N TYR A 193 8.86 -5.14 -4.30
CA TYR A 193 8.70 -3.71 -4.54
C TYR A 193 7.41 -3.36 -5.29
N CYS A 194 6.99 -4.23 -6.20
CA CYS A 194 5.79 -4.01 -6.98
C CYS A 194 5.08 -5.34 -7.26
N ILE A 195 3.76 -5.27 -7.35
CA ILE A 195 2.90 -6.37 -7.74
C ILE A 195 1.91 -5.83 -8.77
N ALA A 196 1.74 -6.53 -9.89
CA ALA A 196 0.68 -6.28 -10.85
C ALA A 196 -0.09 -7.56 -11.12
N VAL A 197 -1.38 -7.45 -11.40
CA VAL A 197 -2.28 -8.56 -11.68
C VAL A 197 -2.73 -8.46 -13.13
N ASP A 198 -2.51 -9.51 -13.91
CA ASP A 198 -2.92 -9.54 -15.31
C ASP A 198 -4.35 -10.07 -15.51
N GLY A 199 -4.83 -10.02 -16.76
CA GLY A 199 -6.18 -10.45 -17.10
C GLY A 199 -6.47 -11.94 -16.87
N ALA A 200 -5.44 -12.77 -16.63
CA ALA A 200 -5.56 -14.16 -16.23
C ALA A 200 -5.42 -14.35 -14.72
N ASN A 201 -5.46 -13.28 -13.96
CA ASN A 201 -5.25 -13.24 -12.51
C ASN A 201 -3.87 -13.72 -12.06
N ARG A 202 -2.87 -13.78 -12.94
CA ARG A 202 -1.50 -14.10 -12.59
C ARG A 202 -0.85 -12.90 -11.91
N LYS A 203 0.15 -13.14 -11.05
CA LYS A 203 0.84 -12.10 -10.31
C LYS A 203 2.23 -11.86 -10.90
N TRP A 204 2.48 -10.65 -11.34
CA TRP A 204 3.80 -10.17 -11.67
C TRP A 204 4.41 -9.49 -10.45
N MET A 205 5.51 -10.01 -9.94
CA MET A 205 6.15 -9.51 -8.72
C MET A 205 7.59 -9.09 -8.99
N GLY A 206 7.83 -7.79 -8.91
CA GLY A 206 9.17 -7.21 -8.98
C GLY A 206 9.83 -7.18 -7.61
N THR A 207 11.08 -7.63 -7.56
CA THR A 207 11.85 -7.75 -6.33
C THR A 207 13.04 -6.80 -6.29
N ARG A 208 13.64 -6.67 -5.12
CA ARG A 208 14.84 -5.86 -4.96
C ARG A 208 16.07 -6.48 -5.62
N ASN A 209 16.28 -7.81 -5.50
CA ASN A 209 17.54 -8.45 -5.87
C ASN A 209 17.36 -9.66 -6.78
N ASP A 210 16.12 -10.18 -6.90
CA ASP A 210 15.86 -11.49 -7.51
C ASP A 210 15.11 -11.39 -8.84
N GLY A 211 15.02 -10.17 -9.43
CA GLY A 211 14.37 -9.96 -10.72
C GLY A 211 12.85 -9.89 -10.65
N LEU A 212 12.20 -10.37 -11.71
CA LEU A 212 10.75 -10.31 -11.93
C LEU A 212 10.18 -11.72 -12.01
N TYR A 213 9.18 -11.99 -11.20
CA TYR A 213 8.46 -13.26 -11.20
C TYR A 213 7.09 -13.11 -11.85
N LEU A 214 6.70 -14.10 -12.67
CA LEU A 214 5.34 -14.34 -13.08
C LEU A 214 4.86 -15.60 -12.38
N LEU A 215 3.82 -15.45 -11.57
CA LEU A 215 3.27 -16.50 -10.73
C LEU A 215 1.86 -16.90 -11.17
N SER A 216 1.46 -18.12 -10.82
CA SER A 216 0.08 -18.60 -10.97
C SER A 216 -0.93 -17.70 -10.24
N PRO A 217 -2.24 -17.81 -10.54
CA PRO A 217 -3.27 -17.00 -9.90
C PRO A 217 -3.34 -17.12 -8.37
N ASP A 218 -2.93 -18.24 -7.81
CA ASP A 218 -2.87 -18.48 -6.37
C ASP A 218 -1.49 -18.22 -5.76
N GLY A 219 -0.47 -17.99 -6.61
CA GLY A 219 0.91 -17.73 -6.22
C GLY A 219 1.70 -18.98 -5.87
N THR A 220 1.16 -20.19 -6.07
CA THR A 220 1.83 -21.44 -5.69
C THR A 220 2.88 -21.91 -6.69
N GLU A 221 2.77 -21.47 -7.95
CA GLU A 221 3.65 -21.86 -9.03
C GLU A 221 4.37 -20.66 -9.64
N THR A 222 5.67 -20.80 -9.88
CA THR A 222 6.46 -19.86 -10.68
C THR A 222 6.36 -20.25 -12.16
N ILE A 223 5.61 -19.43 -12.94
CA ILE A 223 5.46 -19.65 -14.39
C ILE A 223 6.72 -19.18 -15.13
N HIS A 224 7.23 -18.00 -14.75
CA HIS A 224 8.48 -17.46 -15.28
C HIS A 224 9.25 -16.70 -14.21
N HIS A 225 10.56 -16.76 -14.30
CA HIS A 225 11.48 -15.96 -13.49
C HIS A 225 12.48 -15.26 -14.42
N PHE A 226 12.39 -13.94 -14.49
CA PHE A 226 13.23 -13.11 -15.34
C PHE A 226 14.31 -12.44 -14.49
N THR A 227 15.55 -12.64 -14.90
CA THR A 227 16.73 -12.01 -14.30
C THR A 227 17.54 -11.31 -15.39
N LYS A 228 18.51 -10.49 -15.00
CA LYS A 228 19.44 -9.86 -15.94
C LYS A 228 20.27 -10.87 -16.74
N GLU A 229 20.40 -12.11 -16.25
CA GLU A 229 21.16 -13.18 -16.88
C GLU A 229 20.35 -13.91 -17.98
N ASN A 230 19.00 -13.93 -17.90
CA ASN A 230 18.12 -14.68 -18.79
C ASN A 230 17.10 -13.82 -19.54
N SER A 231 17.14 -12.51 -19.35
CA SER A 231 16.18 -11.58 -19.95
C SER A 231 16.81 -10.20 -20.24
N PRO A 232 16.13 -9.29 -20.98
CA PRO A 232 16.62 -7.94 -21.23
C PRO A 232 16.61 -7.00 -20.00
N LEU A 233 16.33 -7.49 -18.79
CA LEU A 233 16.37 -6.66 -17.59
C LEU A 233 17.77 -6.08 -17.38
N PRO A 234 17.91 -4.76 -17.12
CA PRO A 234 19.20 -4.15 -16.89
C PRO A 234 19.81 -4.54 -15.53
N SER A 235 18.96 -4.96 -14.58
CA SER A 235 19.35 -5.41 -13.25
C SER A 235 18.27 -6.32 -12.66
N ASN A 236 18.59 -7.01 -11.56
CA ASN A 236 17.61 -7.80 -10.81
C ASN A 236 16.77 -6.94 -9.84
N GLU A 237 16.98 -5.63 -9.82
CA GLU A 237 16.15 -4.70 -9.04
C GLU A 237 15.01 -4.17 -9.91
N VAL A 238 13.77 -4.57 -9.61
CA VAL A 238 12.57 -4.20 -10.36
C VAL A 238 11.63 -3.38 -9.49
N TRP A 239 11.58 -2.07 -9.78
CA TRP A 239 10.81 -1.10 -8.99
C TRP A 239 9.34 -1.01 -9.36
N SER A 240 9.01 -1.27 -10.62
CA SER A 240 7.66 -1.10 -11.14
C SER A 240 7.39 -2.07 -12.27
N VAL A 241 6.16 -2.53 -12.31
CA VAL A 241 5.58 -3.33 -13.40
C VAL A 241 4.24 -2.72 -13.78
N ALA A 242 3.97 -2.59 -15.07
CA ALA A 242 2.67 -2.20 -15.62
C ALA A 242 2.21 -3.26 -16.65
N ILE A 243 0.91 -3.53 -16.70
CA ILE A 243 0.26 -4.50 -17.58
C ILE A 243 -0.85 -3.80 -18.35
#